data_77ae2b4e357bed47cfd91e8be7bfa12a
#
_entry.id   77ae2b4e357bed47cfd91e8be7bfa12a
#
_cell.length_a   1.000
_cell.length_b   1.000
_cell.length_c   1.000
_cell.angle_alpha   90.00
_cell.angle_beta   90.00
_cell.angle_gamma   90.00
#
_symmetry.space_group_name_H-M   'P 1'
#
loop_
_entity.id
_entity.type
_entity.pdbx_description
1 polymer ?
#
loop_
_entity_poly.entity_id
_entity_poly.type
_entity_poly.pdbx_seq_one_letter_code
_entity_poly.pdbx_strand_id
1 'polypeptide(L)'
;TTDEINRVIAAYPDKDIKLLVQNGQGKGDAVRKGFDSAHGDILMILDADLTVPPEDLVKFYNAISSGKGEFINGTRLVYPMDDQAMRFLNFWANRTFSVLFTWLLNQRITDTLCGTKVLTRANYNKIVANRSYFGDFDPFGDFDLIFGASKLNLKMIEVPIRYAAREYGETQISRFK
;
A
#
# COMPACT_ATOMS: atom_id res chain seq x y z
N THR A 1 15.60 8.23 11.88
CA THR A 1 14.17 7.82 11.84
C THR A 1 13.65 7.44 13.21
N THR A 2 14.28 6.49 13.93
CA THR A 2 13.81 6.01 15.26
C THR A 2 13.69 7.15 16.27
N ASP A 3 14.70 8.01 16.38
CA ASP A 3 14.70 9.14 17.32
C ASP A 3 13.58 10.14 17.02
N GLU A 4 13.32 10.37 15.73
CA GLU A 4 12.23 11.26 15.31
C GLU A 4 10.85 10.66 15.64
N ILE A 5 10.66 9.36 15.44
CA ILE A 5 9.43 8.69 15.84
C ILE A 5 9.22 8.79 17.35
N ASN A 6 10.27 8.53 18.14
CA ASN A 6 10.20 8.64 19.60
C ASN A 6 9.90 10.08 20.05
N ARG A 7 10.46 11.09 19.36
CA ARG A 7 10.15 12.50 19.59
C ARG A 7 8.67 12.80 19.36
N VAL A 8 8.11 12.27 18.27
CA VAL A 8 6.68 12.46 17.94
C VAL A 8 5.79 11.74 18.96
N ILE A 9 6.12 10.50 19.35
CA ILE A 9 5.38 9.76 20.39
C ILE A 9 5.35 10.59 21.70
N ALA A 10 6.48 11.15 22.10
CA ALA A 10 6.56 11.97 23.31
C ALA A 10 5.76 13.28 23.19
N ALA A 11 5.70 13.88 21.99
CA ALA A 11 4.96 15.11 21.74
C ALA A 11 3.44 14.92 21.69
N TYR A 12 2.96 13.71 21.40
CA TYR A 12 1.54 13.38 21.25
C TYR A 12 1.14 12.17 22.10
N PRO A 13 1.21 12.26 23.44
CA PRO A 13 0.97 11.13 24.34
C PRO A 13 -0.47 10.59 24.29
N ASP A 14 -1.42 11.43 23.88
CA ASP A 14 -2.85 11.05 23.74
C ASP A 14 -3.14 10.29 22.44
N LYS A 15 -2.15 10.13 21.57
CA LYS A 15 -2.31 9.38 20.30
C LYS A 15 -1.71 7.99 20.43
N ASP A 16 -2.42 6.99 19.90
CA ASP A 16 -1.89 5.62 19.84
C ASP A 16 -0.85 5.48 18.72
N ILE A 17 0.34 6.02 18.95
CA ILE A 17 1.48 5.96 18.04
C ILE A 17 2.46 4.92 18.57
N LYS A 18 2.78 3.91 17.75
CA LYS A 18 3.71 2.82 18.11
C LYS A 18 4.86 2.72 17.13
N LEU A 19 6.07 2.64 17.64
CA LEU A 19 7.24 2.26 16.87
C LEU A 19 7.34 0.73 16.85
N LEU A 20 7.26 0.14 15.67
CA LEU A 20 7.45 -1.29 15.45
C LEU A 20 8.71 -1.51 14.60
N VAL A 21 9.56 -2.41 15.04
CA VAL A 21 10.74 -2.83 14.29
C VAL A 21 10.45 -4.22 13.72
N GLN A 22 10.50 -4.36 12.39
CA GLN A 22 10.26 -5.66 11.73
C GLN A 22 11.35 -6.67 12.08
N ASN A 23 11.01 -7.94 12.06
CA ASN A 23 11.95 -9.04 12.33
C ASN A 23 12.50 -9.64 11.03
N GLY A 24 11.78 -9.52 9.94
CA GLY A 24 12.13 -10.01 8.62
C GLY A 24 12.74 -8.92 7.72
N GLN A 25 12.52 -9.04 6.43
CA GLN A 25 13.06 -8.12 5.42
C GLN A 25 11.95 -7.66 4.45
N GLY A 26 12.16 -6.46 3.93
CA GLY A 26 11.28 -5.86 2.93
C GLY A 26 10.02 -5.21 3.51
N LYS A 27 9.31 -4.49 2.65
CA LYS A 27 8.09 -3.75 3.00
C LYS A 27 6.97 -4.67 3.47
N GLY A 28 6.84 -5.85 2.86
CA GLY A 28 5.79 -6.81 3.19
C GLY A 28 5.79 -7.24 4.64
N ASP A 29 6.98 -7.55 5.20
CA ASP A 29 7.11 -7.92 6.61
C ASP A 29 6.72 -6.76 7.55
N ALA A 30 7.14 -5.54 7.22
CA ALA A 30 6.77 -4.35 7.98
C ALA A 30 5.26 -4.11 7.97
N VAL A 31 4.60 -4.24 6.80
CA VAL A 31 3.15 -4.09 6.66
C VAL A 31 2.40 -5.14 7.48
N ARG A 32 2.81 -6.42 7.40
CA ARG A 32 2.22 -7.51 8.17
C ARG A 32 2.30 -7.22 9.66
N LYS A 33 3.49 -6.87 10.15
CA LYS A 33 3.69 -6.53 11.56
C LYS A 33 2.85 -5.33 12.00
N GLY A 34 2.76 -4.30 11.17
CA GLY A 34 1.92 -3.15 11.41
C GLY A 34 0.44 -3.51 11.52
N PHE A 35 -0.07 -4.29 10.57
CA PHE A 35 -1.47 -4.71 10.54
C PHE A 35 -1.84 -5.65 11.69
N ASP A 36 -0.94 -6.57 12.06
CA ASP A 36 -1.14 -7.48 13.19
C ASP A 36 -1.18 -6.71 14.54
N SER A 37 -0.43 -5.63 14.63
CA SER A 37 -0.37 -4.78 15.84
C SER A 37 -1.43 -3.69 15.89
N ALA A 38 -2.10 -3.40 14.78
CA ALA A 38 -3.15 -2.39 14.72
C ALA A 38 -4.45 -2.90 15.35
N HIS A 39 -5.31 -2.00 15.86
CA HIS A 39 -6.57 -2.35 16.53
C HIS A 39 -7.83 -1.84 15.79
N GLY A 40 -7.68 -0.92 14.84
CA GLY A 40 -8.79 -0.34 14.09
C GLY A 40 -9.45 -1.34 13.13
N ASP A 41 -10.69 -1.12 12.76
CA ASP A 41 -11.44 -1.97 11.81
C ASP A 41 -11.02 -1.76 10.36
N ILE A 42 -10.45 -0.60 10.04
CA ILE A 42 -9.92 -0.26 8.72
C ILE A 42 -8.40 -0.16 8.81
N LEU A 43 -7.71 -0.89 7.97
CA LEU A 43 -6.26 -0.94 7.86
C LEU A 43 -5.83 -0.16 6.62
N MET A 44 -4.86 0.75 6.78
CA MET A 44 -4.35 1.60 5.70
C MET A 44 -2.81 1.57 5.67
N ILE A 45 -2.24 1.59 4.48
CA ILE A 45 -0.81 1.76 4.28
C ILE A 45 -0.56 3.17 3.74
N LEU A 46 0.34 3.89 4.39
CA LEU A 46 0.90 5.14 3.91
C LEU A 46 2.42 5.06 3.97
N ASP A 47 3.08 5.27 2.83
CA ASP A 47 4.54 5.29 2.77
C ASP A 47 5.08 6.59 3.38
N ALA A 48 6.15 6.48 4.18
CA ALA A 48 6.71 7.60 4.95
C ALA A 48 7.49 8.62 4.10
N ASP A 49 7.63 8.40 2.80
CA ASP A 49 8.27 9.32 1.87
C ASP A 49 7.36 10.47 1.40
N LEU A 50 6.12 10.49 1.89
CA LEU A 50 5.09 11.50 1.61
C LEU A 50 4.81 11.72 0.12
N THR A 51 5.14 10.76 -0.72
CA THR A 51 4.77 10.80 -2.15
C THR A 51 3.25 10.72 -2.35
N VAL A 52 2.53 10.26 -1.34
CA VAL A 52 1.08 10.34 -1.21
C VAL A 52 0.75 11.27 -0.05
N PRO A 53 0.08 12.41 -0.28
CA PRO A 53 -0.32 13.31 0.80
C PRO A 53 -1.20 12.59 1.83
N PRO A 54 -0.92 12.72 3.15
CA PRO A 54 -1.75 12.11 4.21
C PRO A 54 -3.22 12.49 4.13
N GLU A 55 -3.53 13.69 3.63
CA GLU A 55 -4.88 14.20 3.44
C GLU A 55 -5.69 13.36 2.45
N ASP A 56 -5.03 12.73 1.50
CA ASP A 56 -5.67 11.84 0.53
C ASP A 56 -6.23 10.57 1.18
N LEU A 57 -5.75 10.16 2.37
CA LEU A 57 -6.29 9.02 3.11
C LEU A 57 -7.79 9.16 3.43
N VAL A 58 -8.30 10.39 3.57
CA VAL A 58 -9.74 10.63 3.76
C VAL A 58 -10.57 10.08 2.60
N LYS A 59 -10.07 10.18 1.37
CA LYS A 59 -10.75 9.62 0.17
C LYS A 59 -10.87 8.10 0.27
N PHE A 60 -9.81 7.44 0.72
CA PHE A 60 -9.77 6.00 0.90
C PHE A 60 -10.70 5.55 2.02
N TYR A 61 -10.66 6.26 3.16
CA TYR A 61 -11.59 6.01 4.26
C TYR A 61 -13.04 6.10 3.82
N ASN A 62 -13.41 7.17 3.11
CA ASN A 62 -14.76 7.35 2.61
C ASN A 62 -15.17 6.28 1.60
N ALA A 63 -14.24 5.81 0.77
CA ALA A 63 -14.50 4.76 -0.21
C ALA A 63 -14.83 3.43 0.46
N ILE A 64 -14.05 3.02 1.48
CA ILE A 64 -14.27 1.75 2.16
C ILE A 64 -15.45 1.82 3.14
N SER A 65 -15.59 2.90 3.91
CA SER A 65 -16.66 3.06 4.90
C SER A 65 -18.04 3.19 4.25
N SER A 66 -18.13 3.73 3.02
CA SER A 66 -19.37 3.80 2.24
C SER A 66 -19.69 2.50 1.48
N GLY A 67 -18.89 1.45 1.59
CA GLY A 67 -19.11 0.17 0.90
C GLY A 67 -18.89 0.22 -0.62
N LYS A 68 -18.20 1.25 -1.14
CA LYS A 68 -17.87 1.33 -2.57
C LYS A 68 -16.96 0.21 -3.03
N GLY A 69 -16.06 -0.24 -2.15
CA GLY A 69 -15.15 -1.36 -2.37
C GLY A 69 -14.80 -2.04 -1.05
N GLU A 70 -14.25 -3.24 -1.15
CA GLU A 70 -13.79 -4.05 -0.02
C GLU A 70 -12.25 -4.08 0.07
N PHE A 71 -11.59 -3.74 -1.03
CA PHE A 71 -10.16 -3.50 -1.15
C PHE A 71 -9.96 -2.23 -2.00
N ILE A 72 -9.33 -1.22 -1.44
CA ILE A 72 -9.10 0.07 -2.10
C ILE A 72 -7.63 0.20 -2.42
N ASN A 73 -7.30 0.34 -3.70
CA ASN A 73 -5.95 0.55 -4.20
C ASN A 73 -5.74 2.00 -4.63
N GLY A 74 -4.60 2.59 -4.33
CA GLY A 74 -4.24 3.88 -4.89
C GLY A 74 -3.82 3.75 -6.36
N THR A 75 -4.11 4.75 -7.18
CA THR A 75 -3.56 4.84 -8.53
C THR A 75 -2.96 6.21 -8.81
N ARG A 76 -1.73 6.20 -9.30
CA ARG A 76 -0.92 7.38 -9.65
C ARG A 76 -1.13 7.82 -11.10
N LEU A 77 -1.74 6.97 -11.93
CA LEU A 77 -1.76 7.10 -13.38
C LEU A 77 -2.90 7.97 -13.92
N VAL A 78 -3.71 8.55 -13.06
CA VAL A 78 -4.89 9.35 -13.45
C VAL A 78 -4.54 10.82 -13.61
N TYR A 79 -3.66 11.35 -12.78
CA TYR A 79 -3.22 12.74 -12.85
C TYR A 79 -1.89 12.87 -13.60
N PRO A 80 -1.65 14.01 -14.26
CA PRO A 80 -0.32 14.34 -14.73
C PRO A 80 0.68 14.23 -13.57
N MET A 81 1.74 13.48 -13.77
CA MET A 81 2.81 13.35 -12.79
C MET A 81 3.90 14.37 -13.10
N ASP A 82 4.57 14.87 -12.06
CA ASP A 82 5.80 15.63 -12.26
C ASP A 82 6.79 14.78 -13.05
N ASP A 83 7.47 15.37 -14.02
CA ASP A 83 8.40 14.69 -14.95
C ASP A 83 9.49 13.87 -14.24
N GLN A 84 9.79 14.21 -12.99
CA GLN A 84 10.75 13.51 -12.15
C GLN A 84 10.14 12.38 -11.30
N ALA A 85 8.81 12.36 -11.09
CA ALA A 85 8.16 11.43 -10.18
C ALA A 85 8.11 9.99 -10.71
N MET A 86 8.05 9.82 -12.02
CA MET A 86 8.11 8.49 -12.63
C MET A 86 8.90 8.51 -13.94
N ARG A 87 9.96 7.69 -14.03
CA ARG A 87 10.72 7.54 -15.26
C ARG A 87 9.94 6.73 -16.29
N PHE A 88 10.13 7.07 -17.56
CA PHE A 88 9.47 6.47 -18.72
C PHE A 88 9.43 4.92 -18.69
N LEU A 89 10.55 4.27 -18.36
CA LEU A 89 10.61 2.81 -18.26
C LEU A 89 9.71 2.25 -17.14
N ASN A 90 9.62 2.94 -16.01
CA ASN A 90 8.74 2.50 -14.91
C ASN A 90 7.27 2.66 -15.28
N PHE A 91 6.92 3.69 -16.04
CA PHE A 91 5.58 3.88 -16.55
C PHE A 91 5.16 2.71 -17.44
N TRP A 92 6.00 2.36 -18.42
CA TRP A 92 5.70 1.23 -19.34
C TRP A 92 5.70 -0.12 -18.62
N ALA A 93 6.64 -0.34 -17.69
CA ALA A 93 6.63 -1.55 -16.87
C ALA A 93 5.34 -1.66 -16.06
N ASN A 94 4.95 -0.58 -15.35
CA ASN A 94 3.70 -0.58 -14.60
C ASN A 94 2.46 -0.80 -15.50
N ARG A 95 2.46 -0.20 -16.69
CA ARG A 95 1.38 -0.40 -17.66
C ARG A 95 1.28 -1.86 -18.13
N THR A 96 2.42 -2.50 -18.42
CA THR A 96 2.47 -3.91 -18.82
C THR A 96 1.99 -4.81 -17.68
N PHE A 97 2.49 -4.59 -16.46
CA PHE A 97 2.03 -5.31 -15.28
C PHE A 97 0.52 -5.12 -15.03
N SER A 98 0.02 -3.91 -15.17
CA SER A 98 -1.39 -3.59 -15.02
C SER A 98 -2.28 -4.41 -15.98
N VAL A 99 -1.91 -4.52 -17.24
CA VAL A 99 -2.64 -5.32 -18.23
C VAL A 99 -2.59 -6.81 -17.86
N LEU A 100 -1.38 -7.31 -17.52
CA LEU A 100 -1.20 -8.71 -17.12
C LEU A 100 -2.01 -9.04 -15.86
N PHE A 101 -1.96 -8.19 -14.83
CA PHE A 101 -2.70 -8.42 -13.60
C PHE A 101 -4.21 -8.27 -13.79
N THR A 102 -4.67 -7.31 -14.61
CA THR A 102 -6.10 -7.20 -14.94
C THR A 102 -6.61 -8.48 -15.57
N TRP A 103 -5.85 -9.07 -16.50
CA TRP A 103 -6.19 -10.34 -17.12
C TRP A 103 -6.13 -11.51 -16.13
N LEU A 104 -5.04 -11.60 -15.33
CA LEU A 104 -4.82 -12.71 -14.40
C LEU A 104 -5.84 -12.72 -13.25
N LEU A 105 -6.22 -11.55 -12.76
CA LEU A 105 -7.10 -11.38 -11.59
C LEU A 105 -8.57 -11.20 -11.98
N ASN A 106 -8.85 -11.07 -13.28
CA ASN A 106 -10.19 -10.75 -13.80
C ASN A 106 -10.83 -9.52 -13.13
N GLN A 107 -9.98 -8.58 -12.69
CA GLN A 107 -10.38 -7.31 -12.08
C GLN A 107 -9.47 -6.20 -12.61
N ARG A 108 -10.06 -5.03 -12.91
CA ARG A 108 -9.30 -3.90 -13.45
C ARG A 108 -8.39 -3.32 -12.37
N ILE A 109 -7.08 -3.40 -12.60
CA ILE A 109 -6.06 -2.74 -11.79
C ILE A 109 -5.16 -1.95 -12.73
N THR A 110 -5.06 -0.64 -12.52
CA THR A 110 -4.25 0.25 -13.37
C THR A 110 -2.88 0.54 -12.77
N ASP A 111 -2.74 0.48 -11.44
CA ASP A 111 -1.48 0.70 -10.74
C ASP A 111 -1.24 -0.37 -9.66
N THR A 112 -0.46 -1.38 -10.00
CA THR A 112 -0.13 -2.48 -9.07
C THR A 112 0.93 -2.11 -8.04
N LEU A 113 1.72 -1.06 -8.31
CA LEU A 113 2.89 -0.66 -7.51
C LEU A 113 2.63 0.56 -6.62
N CYS A 114 1.39 1.06 -6.55
CA CYS A 114 1.04 2.09 -5.58
C CYS A 114 1.05 1.50 -4.17
N GLY A 115 1.83 2.08 -3.28
CA GLY A 115 1.97 1.59 -1.90
C GLY A 115 0.71 1.76 -1.03
N THR A 116 -0.16 2.72 -1.38
CA THR A 116 -1.37 3.00 -0.59
C THR A 116 -2.46 1.98 -0.89
N LYS A 117 -2.75 1.16 0.13
CA LYS A 117 -3.80 0.14 0.10
C LYS A 117 -4.64 0.21 1.36
N VAL A 118 -5.94 -0.02 1.21
CA VAL A 118 -6.90 0.03 2.32
C VAL A 118 -7.86 -1.15 2.24
N LEU A 119 -8.06 -1.81 3.35
CA LEU A 119 -8.99 -2.92 3.50
C LEU A 119 -9.51 -3.00 4.94
N THR A 120 -10.57 -3.76 5.15
CA THR A 120 -11.05 -4.02 6.51
C THR A 120 -10.17 -5.06 7.19
N ARG A 121 -10.06 -4.99 8.52
CA ARG A 121 -9.42 -6.03 9.34
C ARG A 121 -10.02 -7.42 9.07
N ALA A 122 -11.33 -7.50 8.93
CA ALA A 122 -12.01 -8.75 8.63
C ALA A 122 -11.53 -9.37 7.32
N ASN A 123 -11.35 -8.57 6.28
CA ASN A 123 -10.83 -9.03 4.99
C ASN A 123 -9.34 -9.36 5.07
N TYR A 124 -8.55 -8.56 5.79
CA TYR A 124 -7.13 -8.89 6.06
C TYR A 124 -6.99 -10.25 6.74
N ASN A 125 -7.77 -10.52 7.78
CA ASN A 125 -7.73 -11.82 8.48
C ASN A 125 -8.06 -13.00 7.56
N LYS A 126 -9.00 -12.82 6.62
CA LYS A 126 -9.29 -13.83 5.59
C LYS A 126 -8.11 -14.04 4.64
N ILE A 127 -7.40 -12.96 4.25
CA ILE A 127 -6.19 -13.05 3.42
C ILE A 127 -5.11 -13.82 4.18
N VAL A 128 -4.87 -13.49 5.45
CA VAL A 128 -3.89 -14.18 6.30
C VAL A 128 -4.19 -15.67 6.42
N ALA A 129 -5.44 -16.04 6.66
CA ALA A 129 -5.86 -17.44 6.78
C ALA A 129 -5.61 -18.25 5.48
N ASN A 130 -5.54 -17.60 4.33
CA ASN A 130 -5.31 -18.23 3.04
C ASN A 130 -3.88 -18.00 2.48
N ARG A 131 -2.99 -17.38 3.26
CA ARG A 131 -1.64 -16.99 2.81
C ARG A 131 -0.78 -18.17 2.37
N SER A 132 -0.93 -19.33 2.97
CA SER A 132 -0.19 -20.55 2.58
C SER A 132 -0.35 -20.91 1.09
N TYR A 133 -1.40 -20.43 0.45
CA TYR A 133 -1.62 -20.65 -0.98
C TYR A 133 -0.68 -19.81 -1.87
N PHE A 134 -0.24 -18.62 -1.39
CA PHE A 134 0.59 -17.69 -2.16
C PHE A 134 2.08 -17.77 -1.83
N GLY A 135 2.43 -18.45 -0.74
CA GLY A 135 3.80 -18.48 -0.19
C GLY A 135 4.14 -17.26 0.66
N ASP A 136 5.27 -17.34 1.33
CA ASP A 136 5.70 -16.30 2.28
C ASP A 136 6.57 -15.20 1.67
N PHE A 137 6.91 -15.34 0.38
CA PHE A 137 7.82 -14.42 -0.28
C PHE A 137 7.07 -13.29 -1.01
N ASP A 138 6.89 -12.18 -0.33
CA ASP A 138 6.49 -10.91 -0.95
C ASP A 138 7.30 -9.73 -0.37
N PRO A 139 8.47 -9.44 -0.96
CA PRO A 139 9.35 -8.37 -0.46
C PRO A 139 8.72 -6.98 -0.57
N PHE A 140 7.75 -6.80 -1.45
CA PHE A 140 7.08 -5.50 -1.66
C PHE A 140 5.83 -5.33 -0.81
N GLY A 141 5.20 -6.42 -0.34
CA GLY A 141 3.96 -6.39 0.44
C GLY A 141 2.71 -5.96 -0.34
N ASP A 142 2.87 -5.76 -1.63
CA ASP A 142 1.81 -5.29 -2.52
C ASP A 142 1.05 -6.46 -3.15
N PHE A 143 1.76 -7.50 -3.53
CA PHE A 143 1.21 -8.63 -4.27
C PHE A 143 0.42 -9.58 -3.37
N ASP A 144 0.89 -9.86 -2.15
CA ASP A 144 0.18 -10.65 -1.15
C ASP A 144 -1.25 -10.13 -0.94
N LEU A 145 -1.38 -8.81 -0.77
CA LEU A 145 -2.67 -8.16 -0.56
C LEU A 145 -3.55 -8.17 -1.82
N ILE A 146 -2.97 -7.87 -3.00
CA ILE A 146 -3.70 -7.84 -4.27
C ILE A 146 -4.20 -9.24 -4.65
N PHE A 147 -3.31 -10.25 -4.60
CA PHE A 147 -3.68 -11.63 -4.91
C PHE A 147 -4.66 -12.20 -3.90
N GLY A 148 -4.45 -11.91 -2.60
CA GLY A 148 -5.35 -12.32 -1.53
C GLY A 148 -6.75 -11.73 -1.70
N ALA A 149 -6.85 -10.44 -2.00
CA ALA A 149 -8.11 -9.77 -2.27
C ALA A 149 -8.82 -10.37 -3.49
N SER A 150 -8.08 -10.61 -4.58
CA SER A 150 -8.63 -11.24 -5.78
C SER A 150 -9.11 -12.67 -5.53
N LYS A 151 -8.32 -13.50 -4.83
CA LYS A 151 -8.67 -14.88 -4.49
C LYS A 151 -9.95 -14.97 -3.68
N LEU A 152 -10.16 -14.00 -2.81
CA LEU A 152 -11.38 -13.87 -2.00
C LEU A 152 -12.54 -13.21 -2.75
N ASN A 153 -12.36 -12.88 -4.02
CA ASN A 153 -13.32 -12.13 -4.84
C ASN A 153 -13.78 -10.82 -4.17
N LEU A 154 -12.90 -10.16 -3.44
CA LEU A 154 -13.21 -8.85 -2.85
C LEU A 154 -13.42 -7.83 -3.97
N LYS A 155 -14.41 -6.96 -3.80
CA LYS A 155 -14.64 -5.85 -4.72
C LYS A 155 -13.48 -4.84 -4.63
N MET A 156 -12.60 -4.87 -5.64
CA MET A 156 -11.46 -3.98 -5.71
C MET A 156 -11.83 -2.70 -6.46
N ILE A 157 -11.49 -1.56 -5.90
CA ILE A 157 -11.61 -0.25 -6.57
C ILE A 157 -10.33 0.55 -6.44
N GLU A 158 -10.12 1.47 -7.37
CA GLU A 158 -8.97 2.36 -7.35
C GLU A 158 -9.39 3.80 -7.04
N VAL A 159 -8.59 4.44 -6.17
CA VAL A 159 -8.75 5.85 -5.81
C VAL A 159 -7.57 6.63 -6.36
N PRO A 160 -7.82 7.65 -7.22
CA PRO A 160 -6.75 8.48 -7.76
C PRO A 160 -6.06 9.30 -6.68
N ILE A 161 -4.74 9.30 -6.72
CA ILE A 161 -3.88 10.11 -5.86
C ILE A 161 -3.03 11.05 -6.71
N ARG A 162 -2.69 12.22 -6.15
CA ARG A 162 -1.68 13.11 -6.70
C ARG A 162 -0.32 12.66 -6.18
N TYR A 163 0.42 11.99 -7.04
CA TYR A 163 1.75 11.48 -6.69
C TYR A 163 2.77 12.59 -6.81
N ALA A 164 3.33 13.02 -5.68
CA ALA A 164 4.37 14.03 -5.62
C ALA A 164 5.77 13.41 -5.78
N ALA A 165 6.73 14.24 -6.16
CA ALA A 165 8.12 13.84 -6.10
C ALA A 165 8.52 13.60 -4.63
N ARG A 166 9.41 12.62 -4.40
CA ARG A 166 9.91 12.32 -3.05
C ARG A 166 10.73 13.49 -2.53
N GLU A 167 10.36 13.99 -1.36
CA GLU A 167 11.09 15.08 -0.68
C GLU A 167 12.24 14.56 0.18
N TYR A 168 12.12 13.33 0.72
CA TYR A 168 13.06 12.76 1.69
C TYR A 168 13.48 11.34 1.30
N GLY A 169 14.77 11.06 1.53
CA GLY A 169 15.36 9.74 1.34
C GLY A 169 15.62 9.38 -0.12
N GLU A 170 16.38 8.30 -0.32
CA GLU A 170 16.69 7.75 -1.63
C GLU A 170 15.92 6.44 -1.87
N THR A 171 15.74 6.09 -3.15
CA THR A 171 15.11 4.80 -3.48
C THR A 171 16.03 3.65 -3.06
N GLN A 172 15.48 2.73 -2.27
CA GLN A 172 16.20 1.52 -1.82
C GLN A 172 16.34 0.48 -2.95
N ILE A 173 15.66 0.66 -4.07
CA ILE A 173 15.74 -0.24 -5.21
C ILE A 173 16.91 0.18 -6.08
N SER A 174 18.06 -0.49 -5.94
CA SER A 174 19.18 -0.34 -6.87
C SER A 174 18.80 -0.95 -8.22
N ARG A 175 18.78 -0.14 -9.27
CA ARG A 175 18.25 -0.52 -10.58
C ARG A 175 19.12 -1.48 -11.37
N PHE A 176 20.42 -1.55 -11.07
CA PHE A 176 21.37 -2.48 -11.69
C PHE A 176 22.55 -2.69 -10.74
N LYS A 177 22.72 -3.87 -10.24
CA LYS A 177 23.99 -4.47 -9.91
C LYS A 177 24.15 -5.67 -10.79
#